data_38e90151c3aba9e220e2cfb5cac267f0
#
_entry.id   38e90151c3aba9e220e2cfb5cac267f0
#
_cell.length_a   1.000
_cell.length_b   1.000
_cell.length_c   1.000
_cell.angle_alpha   90.00
_cell.angle_beta   90.00
_cell.angle_gamma   90.00
#
_symmetry.space_group_name_H-M   'P 1'
#
loop_
_entity.id
_entity.type
_entity.pdbx_description
1 polymer ?
#
loop_
_entity_poly.entity_id
_entity_poly.type
_entity_poly.pdbx_seq_one_letter_code
_entity_poly.pdbx_strand_id
1 'polypeptide(L)'
;NLQSAEAAVREAGESWERAEELMPKGYISQQNYDKARAAHDSARAALASAKARVTKARLDLERTSIHAPFSGRISRAFYSPGESVIPNSPNSPNPLFTLVEMDPIFVTAGVQLQEYHKFVLLRKELEERGVEVPPLEVKLTLDGGQPYPYPGRFEAWDNMSTASSATIAGRILFPNPEGLLLPGNHVTIHGQAARSFKRVLIPQKAVMQDQQGYYVKIVDAGDVVARRNVDLGLRYESDWIVLDGLEDGARVITVGAQMLREGTPVTVR
;
A
#
# COMPACT_ATOMS: atom_id res chain seq x y z
N ASN A 1 16.21 22.61 -42.23
CA ASN A 1 14.78 22.70 -42.54
C ASN A 1 13.92 23.45 -41.48
N LEU A 2 14.29 23.47 -40.19
CA LEU A 2 13.63 24.35 -39.22
C LEU A 2 13.97 25.81 -39.49
N GLN A 3 15.24 26.10 -39.67
CA GLN A 3 15.75 27.45 -40.01
C GLN A 3 15.10 28.06 -41.29
N SER A 4 14.90 27.21 -42.30
CA SER A 4 14.20 27.63 -43.54
C SER A 4 12.73 28.01 -43.27
N ALA A 5 12.05 27.23 -42.44
CA ALA A 5 10.65 27.55 -42.04
C ALA A 5 10.57 28.80 -41.18
N GLU A 6 11.56 29.04 -40.30
CA GLU A 6 11.64 30.26 -39.47
C GLU A 6 11.88 31.50 -40.36
N ALA A 7 12.76 31.40 -41.37
CA ALA A 7 13.00 32.46 -42.33
C ALA A 7 11.73 32.79 -43.14
N ALA A 8 11.02 31.78 -43.63
CA ALA A 8 9.78 31.94 -44.38
C ALA A 8 8.67 32.63 -43.57
N VAL A 9 8.53 32.31 -42.26
CA VAL A 9 7.58 32.97 -41.37
C VAL A 9 7.93 34.44 -41.17
N ARG A 10 9.23 34.76 -41.03
CA ARG A 10 9.70 36.14 -40.90
C ARG A 10 9.37 36.95 -42.15
N GLU A 11 9.72 36.46 -43.33
CA GLU A 11 9.43 37.10 -44.60
C GLU A 11 7.92 37.31 -44.81
N ALA A 12 7.12 36.25 -44.62
CA ALA A 12 5.68 36.33 -44.77
C ALA A 12 5.03 37.24 -43.71
N GLY A 13 5.59 37.25 -42.47
CA GLY A 13 5.16 38.14 -41.37
C GLY A 13 5.38 39.61 -41.71
N GLU A 14 6.58 40.01 -42.18
CA GLU A 14 6.88 41.39 -42.62
C GLU A 14 5.98 41.82 -43.78
N SER A 15 5.65 40.92 -44.69
CA SER A 15 4.75 41.21 -45.80
C SER A 15 3.29 41.37 -45.33
N TRP A 16 2.87 40.58 -44.37
CA TRP A 16 1.56 40.66 -43.73
C TRP A 16 1.41 41.98 -42.94
N GLU A 17 2.38 42.33 -42.10
CA GLU A 17 2.35 43.58 -41.32
C GLU A 17 2.21 44.79 -42.22
N ARG A 18 3.00 44.83 -43.32
CA ARG A 18 2.86 45.91 -44.33
C ARG A 18 1.47 45.95 -44.96
N ALA A 19 0.89 44.79 -45.27
CA ALA A 19 -0.44 44.69 -45.83
C ALA A 19 -1.53 45.18 -44.83
N GLU A 20 -1.36 44.84 -43.54
CA GLU A 20 -2.23 45.23 -42.47
C GLU A 20 -2.24 46.78 -42.26
N GLU A 21 -1.07 47.42 -42.38
CA GLU A 21 -0.95 48.87 -42.29
C GLU A 21 -1.53 49.62 -43.50
N LEU A 22 -1.40 49.07 -44.70
CA LEU A 22 -1.80 49.72 -45.95
C LEU A 22 -3.26 49.52 -46.29
N MET A 23 -3.88 48.46 -45.83
CA MET A 23 -5.28 48.14 -46.14
C MET A 23 -6.27 49.21 -45.62
N PRO A 24 -6.19 49.73 -44.37
CA PRO A 24 -7.09 50.77 -43.88
C PRO A 24 -6.92 52.10 -44.63
N LYS A 25 -5.73 52.31 -45.18
CA LYS A 25 -5.39 53.51 -45.94
C LYS A 25 -5.82 53.44 -47.41
N GLY A 26 -6.39 52.32 -47.86
CA GLY A 26 -6.83 52.10 -49.24
C GLY A 26 -5.69 51.92 -50.28
N TYR A 27 -4.45 51.70 -49.81
CA TYR A 27 -3.28 51.60 -50.72
C TYR A 27 -3.08 50.21 -51.31
N ILE A 28 -3.79 49.17 -50.85
CA ILE A 28 -3.76 47.84 -51.41
C ILE A 28 -5.18 47.31 -51.64
N SER A 29 -5.31 46.35 -52.60
CA SER A 29 -6.57 45.68 -52.85
C SER A 29 -6.86 44.61 -51.78
N GLN A 30 -8.14 44.32 -51.55
CA GLN A 30 -8.57 43.21 -50.69
C GLN A 30 -7.89 41.88 -51.07
N GLN A 31 -7.77 41.62 -52.37
CA GLN A 31 -7.12 40.41 -52.89
C GLN A 31 -5.64 40.29 -52.43
N ASN A 32 -4.90 41.41 -52.44
CA ASN A 32 -3.49 41.39 -52.00
C ASN A 32 -3.35 41.23 -50.50
N TYR A 33 -4.26 41.84 -49.72
CA TYR A 33 -4.33 41.63 -48.30
C TYR A 33 -4.60 40.15 -47.94
N ASP A 34 -5.64 39.56 -48.58
CA ASP A 34 -5.95 38.13 -48.35
C ASP A 34 -4.81 37.17 -48.77
N LYS A 35 -4.07 37.51 -49.83
CA LYS A 35 -2.88 36.74 -50.23
C LYS A 35 -1.74 36.82 -49.21
N ALA A 36 -1.48 38.02 -48.68
CA ALA A 36 -0.42 38.21 -47.69
C ALA A 36 -0.77 37.44 -46.39
N ARG A 37 -2.03 37.50 -45.95
CA ARG A 37 -2.53 36.75 -44.82
C ARG A 37 -2.40 35.24 -45.02
N ALA A 38 -2.88 34.74 -46.14
CA ALA A 38 -2.80 33.31 -46.47
C ALA A 38 -1.33 32.80 -46.53
N ALA A 39 -0.42 33.61 -47.07
CA ALA A 39 1.00 33.28 -47.10
C ALA A 39 1.60 33.19 -45.67
N HIS A 40 1.28 34.17 -44.82
CA HIS A 40 1.70 34.16 -43.42
C HIS A 40 1.16 32.94 -42.65
N ASP A 41 -0.16 32.66 -42.76
CA ASP A 41 -0.78 31.53 -42.11
C ASP A 41 -0.17 30.17 -42.59
N SER A 42 0.10 30.06 -43.92
CA SER A 42 0.77 28.89 -44.52
C SER A 42 2.19 28.71 -43.98
N ALA A 43 2.96 29.83 -43.89
CA ALA A 43 4.32 29.79 -43.37
C ALA A 43 4.33 29.36 -41.87
N ARG A 44 3.40 29.86 -41.07
CA ARG A 44 3.20 29.46 -39.66
C ARG A 44 2.89 27.97 -39.53
N ALA A 45 2.02 27.44 -40.37
CA ALA A 45 1.69 26.02 -40.39
C ALA A 45 2.89 25.16 -40.76
N ALA A 46 3.69 25.63 -41.77
CA ALA A 46 4.94 24.94 -42.14
C ALA A 46 5.98 24.95 -41.03
N LEU A 47 6.10 26.05 -40.29
CA LEU A 47 6.99 26.15 -39.11
C LEU A 47 6.54 25.18 -38.01
N ALA A 48 5.25 25.14 -37.72
CA ALA A 48 4.69 24.20 -36.73
C ALA A 48 4.99 22.74 -37.08
N SER A 49 4.83 22.39 -38.36
CA SER A 49 5.20 21.06 -38.90
C SER A 49 6.69 20.76 -38.75
N ALA A 50 7.56 21.74 -39.09
CA ALA A 50 9.02 21.60 -38.96
C ALA A 50 9.45 21.41 -37.50
N LYS A 51 8.85 22.16 -36.56
CA LYS A 51 9.07 22.01 -35.11
C LYS A 51 8.65 20.63 -34.61
N ALA A 52 7.49 20.15 -35.03
CA ALA A 52 7.01 18.81 -34.67
C ALA A 52 7.97 17.69 -35.17
N ARG A 53 8.53 17.83 -36.36
CA ARG A 53 9.55 16.87 -36.88
C ARG A 53 10.82 16.88 -36.04
N VAL A 54 11.32 18.08 -35.65
CA VAL A 54 12.49 18.17 -34.76
C VAL A 54 12.22 17.53 -33.40
N THR A 55 11.05 17.81 -32.81
CA THR A 55 10.65 17.18 -31.54
C THR A 55 10.60 15.66 -31.65
N LYS A 56 10.00 15.15 -32.73
CA LYS A 56 9.97 13.72 -32.99
C LYS A 56 11.39 13.11 -33.09
N ALA A 57 12.25 13.73 -33.90
CA ALA A 57 13.62 13.25 -34.07
C ALA A 57 14.44 13.28 -32.76
N ARG A 58 14.21 14.29 -31.89
CA ARG A 58 14.81 14.34 -30.54
C ARG A 58 14.33 13.21 -29.65
N LEU A 59 13.04 12.94 -29.63
CA LEU A 59 12.46 11.83 -28.88
C LEU A 59 12.99 10.48 -29.39
N ASP A 60 13.09 10.32 -30.69
CA ASP A 60 13.66 9.11 -31.29
C ASP A 60 15.14 8.91 -30.91
N LEU A 61 15.91 9.99 -30.85
CA LEU A 61 17.30 9.96 -30.36
C LEU A 61 17.37 9.66 -28.85
N GLU A 62 16.55 10.29 -28.05
CA GLU A 62 16.48 10.05 -26.58
C GLU A 62 16.18 8.58 -26.27
N ARG A 63 15.27 7.98 -27.04
CA ARG A 63 14.91 6.56 -26.90
C ARG A 63 16.02 5.59 -27.26
N THR A 64 17.08 6.04 -27.93
CA THR A 64 18.27 5.19 -28.21
C THR A 64 19.12 4.97 -26.96
N SER A 65 18.94 5.80 -25.93
CA SER A 65 19.61 5.67 -24.64
C SER A 65 18.58 5.29 -23.57
N ILE A 66 18.68 4.07 -23.06
CA ILE A 66 17.75 3.55 -22.04
C ILE A 66 18.41 3.73 -20.68
N HIS A 67 17.77 4.54 -19.83
CA HIS A 67 18.22 4.81 -18.46
C HIS A 67 17.37 4.07 -17.45
N ALA A 68 17.99 3.66 -16.34
CA ALA A 68 17.28 3.08 -15.22
C ALA A 68 16.34 4.14 -14.57
N PRO A 69 15.03 3.86 -14.43
CA PRO A 69 14.09 4.81 -13.85
C PRO A 69 14.21 4.94 -12.32
N PHE A 70 14.82 3.96 -11.66
CA PHE A 70 15.07 3.92 -10.22
C PHE A 70 16.34 3.12 -9.93
N SER A 71 16.84 3.23 -8.69
CA SER A 71 17.99 2.45 -8.22
C SER A 71 17.56 1.03 -7.89
N GLY A 72 18.33 0.04 -8.34
CA GLY A 72 17.98 -1.36 -8.11
C GLY A 72 18.99 -2.33 -8.70
N ARG A 73 18.68 -3.61 -8.64
CA ARG A 73 19.50 -4.68 -9.19
C ARG A 73 19.05 -5.00 -10.62
N ILE A 74 19.97 -4.89 -11.57
CA ILE A 74 19.72 -5.22 -12.97
C ILE A 74 20.05 -6.69 -13.25
N SER A 75 19.27 -7.35 -14.08
CA SER A 75 19.53 -8.70 -14.57
C SER A 75 20.68 -8.72 -15.59
N ARG A 76 21.10 -9.91 -15.98
CA ARG A 76 21.91 -10.07 -17.21
C ARG A 76 21.14 -9.55 -18.43
N ALA A 77 21.85 -9.11 -19.46
CA ALA A 77 21.26 -8.83 -20.74
C ALA A 77 20.69 -10.12 -21.36
N PHE A 78 19.50 -10.01 -21.95
CA PHE A 78 18.87 -11.14 -22.66
C PHE A 78 19.27 -11.17 -24.14
N TYR A 79 19.82 -10.08 -24.63
CA TYR A 79 20.28 -9.92 -26.03
C TYR A 79 21.75 -9.54 -26.07
N SER A 80 22.45 -10.01 -27.09
CA SER A 80 23.86 -9.69 -27.36
C SER A 80 23.98 -8.41 -28.17
N PRO A 81 25.12 -7.68 -28.06
CA PRO A 81 25.40 -6.55 -28.94
C PRO A 81 25.34 -6.95 -30.42
N GLY A 82 24.61 -6.18 -31.21
CA GLY A 82 24.38 -6.45 -32.62
C GLY A 82 23.14 -7.29 -32.93
N GLU A 83 22.48 -7.81 -31.93
CA GLU A 83 21.22 -8.54 -32.10
C GLU A 83 20.05 -7.57 -32.30
N SER A 84 19.15 -7.90 -33.24
CA SER A 84 17.99 -7.07 -33.54
C SER A 84 16.85 -7.37 -32.56
N VAL A 85 16.35 -6.33 -31.92
CA VAL A 85 15.20 -6.42 -30.99
C VAL A 85 13.99 -5.77 -31.65
N ILE A 86 12.92 -6.56 -31.83
CA ILE A 86 11.66 -6.07 -32.37
C ILE A 86 10.65 -5.97 -31.19
N PRO A 87 10.17 -4.75 -30.87
CA PRO A 87 9.19 -4.58 -29.80
C PRO A 87 7.91 -5.37 -30.08
N ASN A 88 7.35 -5.98 -29.02
CA ASN A 88 6.10 -6.75 -29.09
C ASN A 88 6.08 -7.89 -30.13
N SER A 89 7.23 -8.42 -30.51
CA SER A 89 7.31 -9.57 -31.39
C SER A 89 7.05 -10.87 -30.60
N PRO A 90 6.19 -11.77 -31.11
CA PRO A 90 6.04 -13.12 -30.53
C PRO A 90 7.35 -13.90 -30.47
N ASN A 91 8.32 -13.57 -31.34
CA ASN A 91 9.62 -14.20 -31.43
C ASN A 91 10.69 -13.54 -30.53
N SER A 92 10.35 -12.43 -29.87
CA SER A 92 11.22 -11.73 -28.93
C SER A 92 10.47 -11.46 -27.62
N PRO A 93 10.10 -12.51 -26.85
CA PRO A 93 9.26 -12.36 -25.65
C PRO A 93 10.03 -11.82 -24.45
N ASN A 94 11.35 -11.74 -24.51
CA ASN A 94 12.17 -11.35 -23.37
C ASN A 94 12.37 -9.82 -23.34
N PRO A 95 12.38 -9.21 -22.15
CA PRO A 95 12.82 -7.83 -21.99
C PRO A 95 14.32 -7.70 -22.26
N LEU A 96 14.82 -6.50 -22.57
CA LEU A 96 16.26 -6.25 -22.68
C LEU A 96 16.99 -6.56 -21.38
N PHE A 97 16.45 -6.03 -20.30
CA PHE A 97 16.89 -6.22 -18.92
C PHE A 97 15.67 -6.23 -18.01
N THR A 98 15.82 -6.82 -16.84
CA THR A 98 14.88 -6.67 -15.74
C THR A 98 15.57 -5.86 -14.64
N LEU A 99 14.95 -4.79 -14.19
CA LEU A 99 15.40 -3.98 -13.06
C LEU A 99 14.43 -4.20 -11.90
N VAL A 100 14.97 -4.56 -10.75
CA VAL A 100 14.20 -4.83 -9.54
C VAL A 100 14.69 -3.95 -8.40
N GLU A 101 13.77 -3.27 -7.75
CA GLU A 101 14.04 -2.53 -6.53
C GLU A 101 14.29 -3.54 -5.39
N MET A 102 15.43 -3.40 -4.72
CA MET A 102 15.87 -4.35 -3.71
C MET A 102 15.67 -3.83 -2.29
N ASP A 103 15.61 -2.53 -2.11
CA ASP A 103 15.43 -1.86 -0.82
C ASP A 103 14.58 -0.60 -1.01
N PRO A 104 13.38 -0.55 -0.40
CA PRO A 104 12.72 -1.61 0.36
C PRO A 104 12.18 -2.74 -0.52
N ILE A 105 11.96 -3.93 0.09
CA ILE A 105 11.37 -5.08 -0.60
C ILE A 105 9.97 -5.40 -0.06
N PHE A 106 9.07 -5.78 -0.97
CA PHE A 106 7.73 -6.22 -0.59
C PHE A 106 7.69 -7.73 -0.36
N VAL A 107 7.05 -8.11 0.73
CA VAL A 107 6.71 -9.50 1.03
C VAL A 107 5.20 -9.64 1.04
N THR A 108 4.69 -10.63 0.31
CA THR A 108 3.26 -10.91 0.22
C THR A 108 2.92 -12.12 1.07
N ALA A 109 1.99 -11.96 2.02
CA ALA A 109 1.49 -13.02 2.87
C ALA A 109 0.04 -13.34 2.55
N GLY A 110 -0.26 -14.60 2.23
CA GLY A 110 -1.63 -15.08 2.11
C GLY A 110 -2.23 -15.39 3.48
N VAL A 111 -3.29 -14.68 3.84
CA VAL A 111 -4.01 -14.87 5.10
C VAL A 111 -5.40 -15.43 4.80
N GLN A 112 -5.87 -16.39 5.59
CA GLN A 112 -7.21 -16.93 5.43
C GLN A 112 -8.26 -15.84 5.65
N LEU A 113 -9.30 -15.84 4.82
CA LEU A 113 -10.34 -14.81 4.84
C LEU A 113 -11.07 -14.74 6.20
N GLN A 114 -11.17 -15.87 6.90
CA GLN A 114 -11.74 -15.91 8.25
C GLN A 114 -10.91 -15.12 9.26
N GLU A 115 -9.57 -15.24 9.21
CA GLU A 115 -8.67 -14.50 10.09
C GLU A 115 -8.66 -13.01 9.75
N TYR A 116 -8.70 -12.69 8.46
CA TYR A 116 -8.86 -11.33 8.01
C TYR A 116 -10.15 -10.68 8.56
N HIS A 117 -11.30 -11.37 8.48
CA HIS A 117 -12.56 -10.85 9.01
C HIS A 117 -12.50 -10.65 10.51
N LYS A 118 -11.91 -11.58 11.28
CA LYS A 118 -11.72 -11.42 12.71
C LYS A 118 -10.88 -10.18 13.02
N PHE A 119 -9.79 -9.99 12.28
CA PHE A 119 -8.92 -8.82 12.46
C PHE A 119 -9.65 -7.51 12.18
N VAL A 120 -10.40 -7.43 11.07
CA VAL A 120 -11.17 -6.22 10.69
C VAL A 120 -12.26 -5.90 11.72
N LEU A 121 -13.01 -6.92 12.18
CA LEU A 121 -14.07 -6.74 13.16
C LEU A 121 -13.50 -6.30 14.51
N LEU A 122 -12.41 -6.93 14.96
CA LEU A 122 -11.74 -6.52 16.19
C LEU A 122 -11.23 -5.09 16.12
N ARG A 123 -10.59 -4.73 15.02
CA ARG A 123 -10.09 -3.37 14.79
C ARG A 123 -11.23 -2.35 14.88
N LYS A 124 -12.33 -2.62 14.21
CA LYS A 124 -13.52 -1.76 14.24
C LYS A 124 -14.09 -1.61 15.66
N GLU A 125 -14.22 -2.71 16.41
CA GLU A 125 -14.67 -2.68 17.79
C GLU A 125 -13.75 -1.84 18.70
N LEU A 126 -12.43 -1.95 18.54
CA LEU A 126 -11.46 -1.16 19.29
C LEU A 126 -11.54 0.32 18.93
N GLU A 127 -11.67 0.65 17.65
CA GLU A 127 -11.82 2.02 17.16
C GLU A 127 -13.12 2.66 17.69
N GLU A 128 -14.25 1.94 17.70
CA GLU A 128 -15.52 2.40 18.24
C GLU A 128 -15.45 2.68 19.77
N ARG A 129 -14.60 1.95 20.48
CA ARG A 129 -14.34 2.16 21.92
C ARG A 129 -13.26 3.22 22.20
N GLY A 130 -12.74 3.90 21.17
CA GLY A 130 -11.70 4.93 21.31
C GLY A 130 -10.33 4.36 21.69
N VAL A 131 -10.10 3.07 21.52
CA VAL A 131 -8.80 2.43 21.77
C VAL A 131 -7.96 2.53 20.50
N GLU A 132 -6.82 3.22 20.59
CA GLU A 132 -5.87 3.30 19.49
C GLU A 132 -5.32 1.90 19.17
N VAL A 133 -5.56 1.44 17.95
CA VAL A 133 -5.02 0.15 17.47
C VAL A 133 -3.54 0.34 17.11
N PRO A 134 -2.61 -0.32 17.79
CA PRO A 134 -1.20 -0.18 17.48
C PRO A 134 -0.89 -0.74 16.10
N PRO A 135 0.10 -0.18 15.41
CA PRO A 135 0.55 -0.73 14.13
C PRO A 135 1.01 -2.18 14.32
N LEU A 136 0.74 -3.00 13.30
CA LEU A 136 1.22 -4.38 13.27
C LEU A 136 2.71 -4.38 12.93
N GLU A 137 3.54 -4.82 13.87
CA GLU A 137 4.94 -5.12 13.62
C GLU A 137 5.06 -6.54 13.09
N VAL A 138 5.74 -6.68 11.97
CA VAL A 138 5.87 -7.97 11.31
C VAL A 138 7.33 -8.40 11.34
N LYS A 139 7.58 -9.55 11.92
CA LYS A 139 8.89 -10.21 11.91
C LYS A 139 8.92 -11.27 10.83
N LEU A 140 10.12 -11.51 10.30
CA LEU A 140 10.35 -12.47 9.23
C LEU A 140 11.44 -13.44 9.64
N THR A 141 11.25 -14.70 9.26
CA THR A 141 12.26 -15.75 9.38
C THR A 141 12.64 -16.22 7.99
N LEU A 142 13.94 -16.22 7.70
CA LEU A 142 14.49 -16.68 6.43
C LEU A 142 14.35 -18.20 6.27
N ASP A 143 14.46 -18.67 5.04
CA ASP A 143 14.58 -20.09 4.73
C ASP A 143 15.80 -20.66 5.47
N GLY A 144 15.59 -21.66 6.33
CA GLY A 144 16.63 -22.16 7.24
C GLY A 144 16.48 -21.73 8.70
N GLY A 145 15.42 -20.96 9.04
CA GLY A 145 15.04 -20.68 10.43
C GLY A 145 15.78 -19.49 11.07
N GLN A 146 16.60 -18.77 10.32
CA GLN A 146 17.27 -17.58 10.85
C GLN A 146 16.33 -16.37 10.91
N PRO A 147 16.27 -15.64 12.05
CA PRO A 147 15.45 -14.44 12.14
C PRO A 147 16.04 -13.31 11.29
N TYR A 148 15.18 -12.62 10.57
CA TYR A 148 15.56 -11.43 9.82
C TYR A 148 15.75 -10.24 10.75
N PRO A 149 16.84 -9.45 10.64
CA PRO A 149 17.18 -8.44 11.63
C PRO A 149 16.29 -7.19 11.59
N TYR A 150 15.64 -6.93 10.44
CA TYR A 150 14.84 -5.72 10.26
C TYR A 150 13.35 -6.05 10.33
N PRO A 151 12.57 -5.36 11.19
CA PRO A 151 11.12 -5.54 11.24
C PRO A 151 10.46 -4.98 10.00
N GLY A 152 9.41 -5.66 9.55
CA GLY A 152 8.56 -5.20 8.47
C GLY A 152 7.40 -4.37 8.96
N ARG A 153 6.91 -3.50 8.10
CA ARG A 153 5.71 -2.71 8.31
C ARG A 153 4.59 -3.21 7.41
N PHE A 154 3.45 -3.53 7.99
CA PHE A 154 2.25 -3.81 7.21
C PHE A 154 1.83 -2.56 6.43
N GLU A 155 1.61 -2.70 5.13
CA GLU A 155 1.23 -1.61 4.24
C GLU A 155 -0.27 -1.64 3.95
N ALA A 156 -0.75 -2.72 3.35
CA ALA A 156 -2.14 -2.85 2.96
C ALA A 156 -2.54 -4.31 2.73
N TRP A 157 -3.84 -4.57 2.81
CA TRP A 157 -4.45 -5.75 2.23
C TRP A 157 -4.67 -5.54 0.73
N ASP A 158 -4.63 -6.62 -0.03
CA ASP A 158 -5.06 -6.58 -1.42
C ASP A 158 -6.56 -6.25 -1.52
N ASN A 159 -6.97 -5.73 -2.66
CA ASN A 159 -8.36 -5.37 -2.92
C ASN A 159 -9.23 -6.57 -3.33
N MET A 160 -8.62 -7.73 -3.58
CA MET A 160 -9.29 -8.95 -3.99
C MET A 160 -8.79 -10.16 -3.20
N SER A 161 -9.71 -11.07 -2.88
CA SER A 161 -9.37 -12.37 -2.33
C SER A 161 -9.21 -13.41 -3.45
N THR A 162 -8.32 -14.39 -3.23
CA THR A 162 -8.15 -15.51 -4.15
C THR A 162 -9.24 -16.55 -3.86
N ALA A 163 -10.19 -16.69 -4.78
CA ALA A 163 -11.36 -17.57 -4.60
C ALA A 163 -10.99 -19.05 -4.40
N SER A 164 -9.94 -19.53 -5.07
CA SER A 164 -9.51 -20.93 -5.00
C SER A 164 -8.93 -21.33 -3.65
N SER A 165 -8.31 -20.41 -2.92
CA SER A 165 -7.68 -20.66 -1.62
C SER A 165 -8.41 -20.00 -0.45
N ALA A 166 -9.46 -19.20 -0.72
CA ALA A 166 -10.15 -18.38 0.28
C ALA A 166 -9.17 -17.53 1.13
N THR A 167 -8.15 -16.97 0.48
CA THR A 167 -7.12 -16.14 1.11
C THR A 167 -7.14 -14.73 0.56
N ILE A 168 -6.72 -13.77 1.37
CA ILE A 168 -6.40 -12.40 0.97
C ILE A 168 -4.91 -12.16 1.14
N ALA A 169 -4.30 -11.45 0.21
CA ALA A 169 -2.90 -11.12 0.29
C ALA A 169 -2.68 -9.86 1.14
N GLY A 170 -1.81 -9.94 2.13
CA GLY A 170 -1.29 -8.78 2.86
C GLY A 170 0.08 -8.39 2.31
N ARG A 171 0.28 -7.11 2.04
CA ARG A 171 1.55 -6.56 1.59
C ARG A 171 2.31 -5.96 2.77
N ILE A 172 3.53 -6.40 2.95
CA ILE A 172 4.41 -5.98 4.04
C ILE A 172 5.70 -5.45 3.43
N LEU A 173 6.12 -4.30 3.87
CA LEU A 173 7.34 -3.63 3.44
C LEU A 173 8.47 -3.93 4.42
N PHE A 174 9.60 -4.44 3.92
CA PHE A 174 10.79 -4.71 4.70
C PHE A 174 11.97 -3.88 4.19
N PRO A 175 12.73 -3.22 5.08
CA PRO A 175 14.04 -2.70 4.73
C PRO A 175 14.96 -3.85 4.33
N ASN A 176 15.77 -3.68 3.28
CA ASN A 176 16.68 -4.72 2.81
C ASN A 176 18.05 -4.16 2.39
N PRO A 177 18.72 -3.39 3.28
CA PRO A 177 19.96 -2.71 2.95
C PRO A 177 21.10 -3.65 2.59
N GLU A 178 21.11 -4.86 3.15
CA GLU A 178 22.15 -5.88 2.89
C GLU A 178 21.80 -6.79 1.71
N GLY A 179 20.61 -6.64 1.10
CA GLY A 179 20.17 -7.45 -0.02
C GLY A 179 19.98 -8.94 0.30
N LEU A 180 19.72 -9.28 1.57
CA LEU A 180 19.51 -10.66 2.03
C LEU A 180 18.22 -11.27 1.47
N LEU A 181 17.18 -10.44 1.31
CA LEU A 181 15.93 -10.86 0.70
C LEU A 181 16.03 -10.71 -0.82
N LEU A 182 15.66 -11.76 -1.53
CA LEU A 182 15.61 -11.77 -2.99
C LEU A 182 14.18 -11.99 -3.45
N PRO A 183 13.73 -11.32 -4.54
CA PRO A 183 12.44 -11.62 -5.14
C PRO A 183 12.33 -13.10 -5.51
N GLY A 184 11.19 -13.71 -5.17
CA GLY A 184 10.93 -15.12 -5.39
C GLY A 184 11.35 -16.07 -4.25
N ASN A 185 11.98 -15.56 -3.20
CA ASN A 185 12.26 -16.38 -2.01
C ASN A 185 10.99 -16.62 -1.20
N HIS A 186 10.91 -17.81 -0.59
CA HIS A 186 9.91 -18.11 0.41
C HIS A 186 10.42 -17.70 1.79
N VAL A 187 9.55 -17.11 2.59
CA VAL A 187 9.89 -16.65 3.94
C VAL A 187 8.72 -16.91 4.87
N THR A 188 9.00 -17.10 6.16
CA THR A 188 7.96 -17.25 7.17
C THR A 188 7.73 -15.92 7.87
N ILE A 189 6.47 -15.49 7.95
CA ILE A 189 6.08 -14.23 8.56
C ILE A 189 5.42 -14.47 9.90
N HIS A 190 5.81 -13.68 10.90
CA HIS A 190 5.22 -13.65 12.23
C HIS A 190 4.67 -12.25 12.49
N GLY A 191 3.35 -12.11 12.45
CA GLY A 191 2.69 -10.86 12.85
C GLY A 191 2.60 -10.76 14.37
N GLN A 192 3.03 -9.65 14.92
CA GLN A 192 2.95 -9.35 16.35
C GLN A 192 2.42 -7.93 16.52
N ALA A 193 1.49 -7.71 17.47
CA ALA A 193 1.11 -6.37 17.82
C ALA A 193 2.32 -5.61 18.39
N ALA A 194 2.59 -4.40 17.90
CA ALA A 194 3.74 -3.59 18.30
C ALA A 194 3.72 -3.20 19.79
N ARG A 195 2.55 -3.29 20.41
CA ARG A 195 2.38 -3.06 21.85
C ARG A 195 1.61 -4.22 22.46
N SER A 196 2.11 -4.76 23.56
CA SER A 196 1.33 -5.67 24.40
C SER A 196 0.33 -4.83 25.22
N PHE A 197 -0.93 -5.18 25.12
CA PHE A 197 -1.93 -4.63 26.04
C PHE A 197 -1.95 -5.50 27.30
N LYS A 198 -1.76 -4.86 28.45
CA LYS A 198 -2.10 -5.53 29.72
C LYS A 198 -3.62 -5.59 29.81
N ARG A 199 -4.17 -6.78 29.79
CA ARG A 199 -5.59 -7.03 29.99
C ARG A 199 -5.76 -8.12 31.05
N VAL A 200 -6.84 -8.02 31.80
CA VAL A 200 -7.22 -9.04 32.75
C VAL A 200 -7.73 -10.24 31.96
N LEU A 201 -7.15 -11.40 32.19
CA LEU A 201 -7.61 -12.67 31.64
C LEU A 201 -8.28 -13.47 32.74
N ILE A 202 -9.42 -14.05 32.44
CA ILE A 202 -10.15 -14.94 33.35
C ILE A 202 -10.46 -16.28 32.69
N PRO A 203 -10.25 -17.41 33.38
CA PRO A 203 -10.59 -18.70 32.83
C PRO A 203 -12.07 -18.80 32.46
N GLN A 204 -12.36 -19.40 31.29
CA GLN A 204 -13.74 -19.53 30.81
C GLN A 204 -14.68 -20.15 31.84
N LYS A 205 -14.18 -21.12 32.66
CA LYS A 205 -14.94 -21.78 33.72
C LYS A 205 -15.37 -20.87 34.86
N ALA A 206 -14.79 -19.67 35.00
CA ALA A 206 -15.14 -18.68 36.01
C ALA A 206 -16.27 -17.76 35.57
N VAL A 207 -16.54 -17.70 34.27
CA VAL A 207 -17.58 -16.84 33.71
C VAL A 207 -18.95 -17.50 33.80
N MET A 208 -19.91 -16.76 34.34
CA MET A 208 -21.29 -17.13 34.40
C MET A 208 -22.15 -16.13 33.62
N GLN A 209 -23.30 -16.57 33.17
CA GLN A 209 -24.21 -15.75 32.37
C GLN A 209 -25.64 -15.84 32.97
N ASP A 210 -26.30 -14.70 33.01
CA ASP A 210 -27.73 -14.62 33.34
C ASP A 210 -28.47 -13.64 32.41
N GLN A 211 -29.67 -13.24 32.76
CA GLN A 211 -30.48 -12.29 31.98
C GLN A 211 -29.89 -10.87 31.88
N GLN A 212 -28.97 -10.52 32.80
CA GLN A 212 -28.33 -9.22 32.87
C GLN A 212 -26.97 -9.19 32.15
N GLY A 213 -26.47 -10.33 31.70
CA GLY A 213 -25.18 -10.45 30.97
C GLY A 213 -24.18 -11.41 31.62
N TYR A 214 -22.89 -11.14 31.36
CA TYR A 214 -21.81 -11.95 31.93
C TYR A 214 -21.37 -11.40 33.30
N TYR A 215 -21.08 -12.31 34.23
CA TYR A 215 -20.57 -11.98 35.54
C TYR A 215 -19.63 -13.03 36.08
N VAL A 216 -18.81 -12.64 37.03
CA VAL A 216 -17.92 -13.52 37.79
C VAL A 216 -18.20 -13.38 39.28
N LYS A 217 -17.84 -14.40 40.05
CA LYS A 217 -17.79 -14.30 41.51
C LYS A 217 -16.35 -14.10 41.96
N ILE A 218 -16.14 -13.06 42.73
CA ILE A 218 -14.86 -12.70 43.30
C ILE A 218 -14.87 -12.87 44.82
N VAL A 219 -13.69 -12.96 45.38
CA VAL A 219 -13.48 -12.90 46.82
C VAL A 219 -13.03 -11.48 47.17
N ASP A 220 -13.83 -10.74 47.88
CA ASP A 220 -13.58 -9.38 48.32
C ASP A 220 -12.49 -9.33 49.41
N ALA A 221 -12.06 -8.13 49.80
CA ALA A 221 -11.05 -7.89 50.82
C ALA A 221 -11.44 -8.44 52.21
N GLY A 222 -12.74 -8.68 52.47
CA GLY A 222 -13.26 -9.30 53.66
C GLY A 222 -13.40 -10.83 53.60
N ASP A 223 -12.81 -11.51 52.61
CA ASP A 223 -12.95 -12.94 52.30
C ASP A 223 -14.42 -13.38 52.11
N VAL A 224 -15.23 -12.50 51.53
CA VAL A 224 -16.64 -12.71 51.25
C VAL A 224 -16.85 -12.77 49.73
N VAL A 225 -17.77 -13.65 49.32
CA VAL A 225 -18.14 -13.77 47.91
C VAL A 225 -18.94 -12.59 47.44
N ALA A 226 -18.46 -11.89 46.41
CA ALA A 226 -19.15 -10.80 45.75
C ALA A 226 -19.36 -11.10 44.27
N ARG A 227 -20.47 -10.66 43.70
CA ARG A 227 -20.73 -10.69 42.26
C ARG A 227 -20.15 -9.45 41.61
N ARG A 228 -19.51 -9.67 40.45
CA ARG A 228 -19.06 -8.58 39.58
C ARG A 228 -19.52 -8.83 38.14
N ASN A 229 -20.27 -7.90 37.60
CA ASN A 229 -20.60 -7.92 36.18
C ASN A 229 -19.37 -7.59 35.40
N VAL A 230 -19.13 -8.29 34.29
CA VAL A 230 -17.96 -8.15 33.46
C VAL A 230 -18.34 -7.99 31.99
N ASP A 231 -17.67 -7.10 31.31
CA ASP A 231 -17.73 -7.00 29.86
C ASP A 231 -16.60 -7.83 29.27
N LEU A 232 -16.97 -8.80 28.42
CA LEU A 232 -16.03 -9.77 27.87
C LEU A 232 -15.72 -9.42 26.42
N GLY A 233 -14.44 -9.43 26.08
CA GLY A 233 -13.96 -9.30 24.72
C GLY A 233 -13.75 -10.65 24.04
N LEU A 234 -12.68 -10.73 23.25
CA LEU A 234 -12.31 -11.95 22.56
C LEU A 234 -11.77 -13.02 23.51
N ARG A 235 -11.88 -14.26 23.07
CA ARG A 235 -11.19 -15.39 23.70
C ARG A 235 -9.73 -15.41 23.33
N TYR A 236 -8.89 -15.62 24.35
CA TYR A 236 -7.48 -15.89 24.19
C TYR A 236 -7.20 -17.27 24.78
N GLU A 237 -6.91 -18.24 23.94
CA GLU A 237 -6.76 -19.66 24.29
C GLU A 237 -7.97 -20.20 25.08
N SER A 238 -7.77 -20.53 26.37
CA SER A 238 -8.82 -21.01 27.29
C SER A 238 -9.46 -19.91 28.15
N ASP A 239 -9.03 -18.69 27.97
CA ASP A 239 -9.41 -17.56 28.82
C ASP A 239 -10.22 -16.51 28.06
N TRP A 240 -10.99 -15.72 28.79
CA TRP A 240 -11.65 -14.54 28.28
C TRP A 240 -10.85 -13.29 28.61
N ILE A 241 -10.70 -12.40 27.64
CA ILE A 241 -10.23 -11.03 27.88
C ILE A 241 -11.36 -10.24 28.52
N VAL A 242 -11.11 -9.67 29.70
CA VAL A 242 -12.04 -8.74 30.36
C VAL A 242 -11.77 -7.35 29.86
N LEU A 243 -12.80 -6.71 29.30
CA LEU A 243 -12.75 -5.34 28.80
C LEU A 243 -13.07 -4.33 29.91
N ASP A 244 -14.06 -4.66 30.78
CA ASP A 244 -14.47 -3.83 31.90
C ASP A 244 -15.06 -4.68 33.02
N GLY A 245 -15.14 -4.10 34.25
CA GLY A 245 -15.77 -4.71 35.40
C GLY A 245 -14.83 -5.49 36.33
N LEU A 246 -13.54 -5.66 36.00
CA LEU A 246 -12.59 -6.37 36.86
C LEU A 246 -11.22 -5.68 36.87
N GLU A 247 -10.69 -5.46 38.05
CA GLU A 247 -9.36 -4.88 38.24
C GLU A 247 -8.26 -5.95 38.22
N ASP A 248 -7.04 -5.54 37.90
CA ASP A 248 -5.86 -6.42 37.94
C ASP A 248 -5.61 -6.89 39.39
N GLY A 249 -5.37 -8.21 39.54
CA GLY A 249 -5.19 -8.82 40.87
C GLY A 249 -6.46 -9.22 41.58
N ALA A 250 -7.66 -9.05 40.99
CA ALA A 250 -8.90 -9.52 41.57
C ALA A 250 -8.93 -11.06 41.76
N ARG A 251 -9.32 -11.52 42.90
CA ARG A 251 -9.41 -12.95 43.23
C ARG A 251 -10.71 -13.55 42.69
N VAL A 252 -10.64 -14.22 41.54
CA VAL A 252 -11.81 -14.80 40.87
C VAL A 252 -12.00 -16.27 41.25
N ILE A 253 -13.22 -16.67 41.57
CA ILE A 253 -13.56 -18.03 41.94
C ILE A 253 -13.70 -18.87 40.66
N THR A 254 -12.85 -19.85 40.48
CA THR A 254 -12.81 -20.70 39.26
C THR A 254 -13.48 -22.04 39.45
N VAL A 255 -13.62 -22.52 40.67
CA VAL A 255 -14.23 -23.83 41.03
C VAL A 255 -15.28 -23.65 42.10
N GLY A 256 -16.45 -24.24 41.91
CA GLY A 256 -17.54 -24.18 42.88
C GLY A 256 -18.34 -22.87 42.93
N ALA A 257 -18.03 -21.91 42.03
CA ALA A 257 -18.67 -20.60 41.96
C ALA A 257 -20.22 -20.68 41.90
N GLN A 258 -20.77 -21.72 41.25
CA GLN A 258 -22.23 -21.90 41.10
C GLN A 258 -22.93 -22.21 42.43
N MET A 259 -22.25 -22.86 43.39
CA MET A 259 -22.82 -23.27 44.66
C MET A 259 -22.76 -22.17 45.75
N LEU A 260 -21.93 -21.14 45.53
CA LEU A 260 -21.72 -20.08 46.51
C LEU A 260 -22.73 -18.95 46.31
N ARG A 261 -23.33 -18.48 47.42
CA ARG A 261 -24.20 -17.28 47.41
C ARG A 261 -23.37 -16.04 47.71
N GLU A 262 -23.84 -14.92 47.22
CA GLU A 262 -23.26 -13.60 47.61
C GLU A 262 -23.31 -13.42 49.11
N GLY A 263 -22.27 -12.84 49.67
CA GLY A 263 -22.19 -12.66 51.14
C GLY A 263 -21.67 -13.89 51.89
N THR A 264 -21.38 -15.01 51.25
CA THR A 264 -20.83 -16.20 51.91
C THR A 264 -19.35 -16.00 52.24
N PRO A 265 -18.92 -16.17 53.50
CA PRO A 265 -17.52 -16.15 53.85
C PRO A 265 -16.81 -17.39 53.29
N VAL A 266 -15.64 -17.22 52.71
CA VAL A 266 -14.86 -18.29 52.08
C VAL A 266 -13.39 -18.23 52.52
N THR A 267 -12.79 -19.40 52.62
CA THR A 267 -11.34 -19.50 52.86
C THR A 267 -10.66 -19.83 51.58
N VAL A 268 -9.75 -18.96 51.11
CA VAL A 268 -8.96 -19.18 49.91
C VAL A 268 -7.86 -20.21 50.21
N ARG A 269 -7.80 -21.24 49.42
CA ARG A 269 -6.71 -22.24 49.43
C ARG A 269 -5.76 -22.06 48.26
#